data_1694560011958e67be8bf3be4a76f682
#
_entry.id   1694560011958e67be8bf3be4a76f682
#
_cell.length_a   1.000
_cell.length_b   1.000
_cell.length_c   1.000
_cell.angle_alpha   90.00
_cell.angle_beta   90.00
_cell.angle_gamma   90.00
#
_symmetry.space_group_name_H-M   'P 1'
#
loop_
_entity.id
_entity.type
_entity.pdbx_description
1 polymer ?
#
loop_
_entity_poly.entity_id
_entity_poly.type
_entity_poly.pdbx_seq_one_letter_code
_entity_poly.pdbx_strand_id
1 'polypeptide(L)'
;DVPTQERRHLQFGEYGTYLVGESGTLTTLGSPVWLWGRFYENVIRSIMSGAWDQDIIPQQPVSYWWGMNSGVIDVKFHDKLPAGVLALADILRKGLQDGTVDPFRRKIVAQDGTVKNDGSRTFTPDELLHMDWLCDNVIGSIPKFDQILPFAQDTVRELGIYRDEIPMEKEGAL
;
A
#
# COMPACT_ATOMS: atom_id res chain seq x y z
N ASP A 1 0.54 -19.87 6.98
CA ASP A 1 1.07 -19.23 8.21
C ASP A 1 2.52 -19.61 8.40
N VAL A 2 3.42 -18.62 8.45
CA VAL A 2 4.83 -18.83 8.76
C VAL A 2 4.95 -19.22 10.23
N PRO A 3 5.66 -20.33 10.58
CA PRO A 3 5.81 -20.74 11.97
C PRO A 3 6.39 -19.65 12.85
N THR A 4 5.91 -19.55 14.09
CA THR A 4 6.25 -18.45 15.01
C THR A 4 7.75 -18.33 15.32
N GLN A 5 8.50 -19.44 15.23
CA GLN A 5 9.95 -19.42 15.45
C GLN A 5 10.71 -18.76 14.29
N GLU A 6 10.24 -18.88 13.05
CA GLU A 6 10.89 -18.31 11.87
C GLU A 6 10.58 -16.82 11.73
N ARG A 7 9.45 -16.35 12.25
CA ARG A 7 9.14 -14.91 12.30
C ARG A 7 10.14 -14.11 13.13
N ARG A 8 10.89 -14.73 14.03
CA ARG A 8 11.92 -14.04 14.83
C ARG A 8 13.10 -13.53 14.01
N HIS A 9 13.31 -14.10 12.81
CA HIS A 9 14.38 -13.68 11.90
C HIS A 9 13.91 -12.67 10.84
N LEU A 10 12.60 -12.45 10.72
CA LEU A 10 12.06 -11.37 9.88
C LEU A 10 12.19 -10.07 10.65
N GLN A 11 12.88 -9.10 10.08
CA GLN A 11 12.94 -7.76 10.66
C GLN A 11 11.54 -7.15 10.63
N PHE A 12 11.20 -6.41 11.68
CA PHE A 12 9.91 -5.72 11.74
C PHE A 12 9.79 -4.74 10.56
N GLY A 13 8.74 -4.88 9.77
CA GLY A 13 8.51 -4.07 8.57
C GLY A 13 9.07 -4.65 7.26
N GLU A 14 9.67 -5.83 7.28
CA GLU A 14 9.98 -6.54 6.04
C GLU A 14 8.71 -7.16 5.45
N TYR A 15 8.35 -6.69 4.27
CA TYR A 15 7.28 -7.24 3.45
C TYR A 15 7.88 -7.88 2.22
N GLY A 16 7.32 -9.01 1.76
CA GLY A 16 7.84 -9.65 0.57
C GLY A 16 7.18 -10.98 0.26
N THR A 17 7.60 -11.57 -0.84
CA THR A 17 7.24 -12.92 -1.25
C THR A 17 8.38 -13.86 -0.88
N TYR A 18 8.04 -14.96 -0.22
CA TYR A 18 9.00 -15.93 0.28
C TYR A 18 8.70 -17.32 -0.27
N LEU A 19 9.74 -18.07 -0.58
CA LEU A 19 9.66 -19.50 -0.78
C LEU A 19 9.93 -20.19 0.55
N VAL A 20 9.03 -21.07 0.97
CA VAL A 20 9.20 -21.92 2.14
C VAL A 20 9.78 -23.26 1.68
N GLY A 21 11.00 -23.57 2.06
CA GLY A 21 11.64 -24.85 1.78
C GLY A 21 11.11 -25.98 2.66
N GLU A 22 11.44 -27.24 2.33
CA GLU A 22 10.98 -28.44 3.05
C GLU A 22 11.38 -28.43 4.54
N SER A 23 12.49 -27.80 4.87
CA SER A 23 12.97 -27.65 6.26
C SER A 23 12.37 -26.44 6.98
N GLY A 24 11.42 -25.72 6.37
CA GLY A 24 10.89 -24.46 6.88
C GLY A 24 11.79 -23.24 6.60
N THR A 25 12.90 -23.42 5.87
CA THR A 25 13.80 -22.30 5.51
C THR A 25 13.07 -21.32 4.61
N LEU A 26 13.15 -20.02 4.93
CA LEU A 26 12.59 -18.95 4.12
C LEU A 26 13.64 -18.39 3.17
N THR A 27 13.28 -18.31 1.90
CA THR A 27 14.09 -17.62 0.87
C THR A 27 13.27 -16.49 0.30
N THR A 28 13.74 -15.25 0.42
CA THR A 28 13.10 -14.08 -0.17
C THR A 28 13.16 -14.18 -1.68
N LEU A 29 12.02 -14.04 -2.35
CA LEU A 29 11.93 -14.01 -3.82
C LEU A 29 11.88 -12.58 -4.33
N GLY A 30 11.20 -11.70 -3.61
CA GLY A 30 11.10 -10.29 -3.94
C GLY A 30 10.52 -9.49 -2.77
N SER A 31 10.91 -8.24 -2.66
CA SER A 31 10.43 -7.33 -1.61
C SER A 31 10.22 -5.93 -2.13
N PRO A 32 9.16 -5.24 -1.72
CA PRO A 32 9.04 -3.81 -1.92
C PRO A 32 10.12 -3.09 -1.12
N VAL A 33 10.66 -2.02 -1.68
CA VAL A 33 11.69 -1.20 -1.04
C VAL A 33 11.35 0.26 -1.16
N TRP A 34 11.70 1.02 -0.10
CA TRP A 34 11.61 2.46 -0.07
C TRP A 34 12.95 3.07 -0.49
N LEU A 35 12.93 3.92 -1.47
CA LEU A 35 14.10 4.67 -1.92
C LEU A 35 14.12 6.04 -1.23
N TRP A 36 14.34 6.04 0.08
CA TRP A 36 14.28 7.21 0.96
C TRP A 36 15.09 8.41 0.45
N GLY A 37 16.23 8.16 -0.21
CA GLY A 37 17.02 9.22 -0.81
C GLY A 37 16.24 10.03 -1.85
N ARG A 38 15.42 9.37 -2.67
CA ARG A 38 14.54 10.03 -3.64
C ARG A 38 13.44 10.83 -2.95
N PHE A 39 12.87 10.27 -1.89
CA PHE A 39 11.87 10.97 -1.08
C PHE A 39 12.44 12.27 -0.51
N TYR A 40 13.56 12.19 0.19
CA TYR A 40 14.21 13.37 0.78
C TYR A 40 14.64 14.41 -0.26
N GLU A 41 15.17 13.98 -1.41
CA GLU A 41 15.50 14.87 -2.52
C GLU A 41 14.27 15.65 -3.00
N ASN A 42 13.14 14.98 -3.19
CA ASN A 42 11.90 15.63 -3.62
C ASN A 42 11.38 16.62 -2.58
N VAL A 43 11.40 16.27 -1.30
CA VAL A 43 10.99 17.18 -0.21
C VAL A 43 11.90 18.41 -0.14
N ILE A 44 13.21 18.23 -0.21
CA ILE A 44 14.18 19.36 -0.19
C ILE A 44 13.96 20.27 -1.40
N ARG A 45 13.77 19.71 -2.59
CA ARG A 45 13.47 20.50 -3.80
C ARG A 45 12.18 21.29 -3.67
N SER A 46 11.12 20.70 -3.08
CA SER A 46 9.85 21.40 -2.82
C SER A 46 10.04 22.58 -1.86
N ILE A 47 10.81 22.40 -0.79
CA ILE A 47 11.15 23.48 0.13
C ILE A 47 11.96 24.59 -0.57
N MET A 48 13.01 24.22 -1.31
CA MET A 48 13.86 25.20 -2.01
C MET A 48 13.16 25.98 -3.09
N SER A 49 12.13 25.40 -3.73
CA SER A 49 11.33 26.07 -4.75
C SER A 49 10.18 26.93 -4.18
N GLY A 50 9.98 26.92 -2.85
CA GLY A 50 8.85 27.60 -2.19
C GLY A 50 7.50 26.89 -2.39
N ALA A 51 7.47 25.75 -3.08
CA ALA A 51 6.21 25.00 -3.28
C ALA A 51 5.67 24.43 -1.97
N TRP A 52 6.56 24.14 -1.02
CA TRP A 52 6.19 23.65 0.30
C TRP A 52 5.24 24.58 1.05
N ASP A 53 5.46 25.89 0.96
CA ASP A 53 4.66 26.89 1.66
C ASP A 53 3.29 27.13 0.98
N GLN A 54 3.15 26.73 -0.27
CA GLN A 54 1.91 26.93 -1.05
C GLN A 54 0.92 25.75 -0.88
N ASP A 55 1.43 24.56 -0.63
CA ASP A 55 0.63 23.32 -0.57
C ASP A 55 0.18 22.96 0.86
N ILE A 56 0.73 23.64 1.88
CA ILE A 56 0.41 23.32 3.28
C ILE A 56 -0.71 24.22 3.78
N ILE A 57 -1.88 23.62 3.98
CA ILE A 57 -2.88 24.19 4.87
C ILE A 57 -2.27 24.14 6.28
N PRO A 58 -2.07 25.30 6.95
CA PRO A 58 -1.50 25.31 8.30
C PRO A 58 -2.29 24.38 9.20
N GLN A 59 -1.60 23.42 9.87
CA GLN A 59 -2.12 22.47 10.86
C GLN A 59 -2.54 21.07 10.37
N GLN A 60 -2.37 20.72 9.11
CA GLN A 60 -2.60 19.31 8.70
C GLN A 60 -1.29 18.58 8.41
N PRO A 61 -1.12 17.34 8.87
CA PRO A 61 0.03 16.53 8.52
C PRO A 61 0.00 16.23 7.02
N VAL A 62 1.18 16.34 6.37
CA VAL A 62 1.32 16.01 4.95
C VAL A 62 1.54 14.51 4.80
N SER A 63 0.60 13.84 4.14
CA SER A 63 0.73 12.42 3.76
C SER A 63 1.11 12.30 2.29
N TYR A 64 2.17 11.54 2.01
CA TYR A 64 2.64 11.29 0.65
C TYR A 64 2.20 9.91 0.18
N TRP A 65 1.33 9.86 -0.84
CA TRP A 65 0.86 8.65 -1.50
C TRP A 65 1.47 8.54 -2.89
N TRP A 66 2.74 8.18 -2.92
CA TRP A 66 3.51 8.07 -4.15
C TRP A 66 3.65 6.61 -4.58
N GLY A 67 3.31 6.34 -5.84
CA GLY A 67 3.51 5.04 -6.47
C GLY A 67 4.93 4.85 -7.01
N MET A 68 5.15 3.72 -7.68
CA MET A 68 6.43 3.39 -8.31
C MET A 68 6.87 4.42 -9.38
N ASN A 69 5.93 5.10 -10.01
CA ASN A 69 6.19 6.17 -10.97
C ASN A 69 6.92 7.39 -10.39
N SER A 70 6.84 7.60 -9.07
CA SER A 70 7.59 8.66 -8.38
C SER A 70 9.07 8.31 -8.18
N GLY A 71 9.44 7.04 -8.31
CA GLY A 71 10.77 6.52 -8.01
C GLY A 71 11.07 6.42 -6.51
N VAL A 72 10.08 6.64 -5.62
CA VAL A 72 10.23 6.52 -4.16
C VAL A 72 10.02 5.08 -3.69
N ILE A 73 9.24 4.31 -4.44
CA ILE A 73 8.98 2.90 -4.18
C ILE A 73 9.51 2.08 -5.35
N ASP A 74 10.12 0.94 -5.05
CA ASP A 74 10.58 -0.03 -6.04
C ASP A 74 10.42 -1.45 -5.50
N VAL A 75 10.73 -2.45 -6.32
CA VAL A 75 10.77 -3.87 -5.93
C VAL A 75 12.17 -4.41 -6.20
N LYS A 76 12.75 -5.08 -5.21
CA LYS A 76 13.98 -5.85 -5.37
C LYS A 76 13.65 -7.32 -5.50
N PHE A 77 14.26 -8.00 -6.46
CA PHE A 77 14.14 -9.43 -6.67
C PHE A 77 15.42 -10.16 -6.24
N HIS A 78 15.27 -11.41 -5.83
CA HIS A 78 16.41 -12.27 -5.49
C HIS A 78 17.17 -12.64 -6.76
N ASP A 79 18.48 -12.50 -6.74
CA ASP A 79 19.40 -12.73 -7.90
C ASP A 79 19.43 -14.19 -8.38
N LYS A 80 19.04 -15.15 -7.53
CA LYS A 80 18.96 -16.58 -7.88
C LYS A 80 17.66 -17.00 -8.54
N LEU A 81 16.72 -16.09 -8.77
CA LEU A 81 15.53 -16.40 -9.55
C LEU A 81 15.91 -16.76 -11.00
N PRO A 82 15.15 -17.67 -11.65
CA PRO A 82 15.41 -18.01 -13.05
C PRO A 82 15.40 -16.74 -13.93
N ALA A 83 16.32 -16.69 -14.89
CA ALA A 83 16.50 -15.51 -15.73
C ALA A 83 15.21 -15.07 -16.45
N GLY A 84 14.39 -16.03 -16.90
CA GLY A 84 13.09 -15.72 -17.53
C GLY A 84 12.11 -15.08 -16.55
N VAL A 85 12.11 -15.48 -15.28
CA VAL A 85 11.28 -14.88 -14.23
C VAL A 85 11.74 -13.46 -13.93
N LEU A 86 13.06 -13.23 -13.81
CA LEU A 86 13.62 -11.89 -13.60
C LEU A 86 13.31 -10.96 -14.77
N ALA A 87 13.42 -11.45 -16.00
CA ALA A 87 13.10 -10.66 -17.18
C ALA A 87 11.61 -10.25 -17.22
N LEU A 88 10.70 -11.17 -16.94
CA LEU A 88 9.26 -10.87 -16.87
C LEU A 88 8.95 -9.90 -15.73
N ALA A 89 9.51 -10.13 -14.57
CA ALA A 89 9.33 -9.24 -13.41
C ALA A 89 9.84 -7.82 -13.68
N ASP A 90 10.98 -7.68 -14.39
CA ASP A 90 11.52 -6.38 -14.76
C ASP A 90 10.64 -5.65 -15.80
N ILE A 91 10.06 -6.37 -16.76
CA ILE A 91 9.08 -5.81 -17.70
C ILE A 91 7.86 -5.26 -16.95
N LEU A 92 7.28 -6.04 -16.03
CA LEU A 92 6.15 -5.60 -15.22
C LEU A 92 6.52 -4.41 -14.33
N ARG A 93 7.69 -4.46 -13.69
CA ARG A 93 8.21 -3.36 -12.87
C ARG A 93 8.31 -2.06 -13.65
N LYS A 94 8.90 -2.11 -14.86
CA LYS A 94 8.97 -0.95 -15.76
C LYS A 94 7.60 -0.46 -16.18
N GLY A 95 6.70 -1.37 -16.53
CA GLY A 95 5.33 -1.01 -16.90
C GLY A 95 4.56 -0.32 -15.77
N LEU A 96 4.78 -0.70 -14.51
CA LEU A 96 4.23 -0.01 -13.35
C LEU A 96 4.86 1.38 -13.14
N GLN A 97 6.17 1.50 -13.40
CA GLN A 97 6.90 2.76 -13.26
C GLN A 97 6.49 3.80 -14.30
N ASP A 98 6.30 3.39 -15.54
CA ASP A 98 5.93 4.27 -16.65
C ASP A 98 4.41 4.41 -16.85
N GLY A 99 3.61 3.66 -16.08
CA GLY A 99 2.15 3.70 -16.10
C GLY A 99 1.50 2.94 -17.26
N THR A 100 2.27 2.18 -18.06
CA THR A 100 1.71 1.31 -19.11
C THR A 100 0.98 0.10 -18.52
N VAL A 101 1.36 -0.31 -17.32
CA VAL A 101 0.68 -1.32 -16.52
C VAL A 101 0.04 -0.66 -15.31
N ASP A 102 -1.28 -0.71 -15.24
CA ASP A 102 -2.05 -0.31 -14.06
C ASP A 102 -2.83 -1.54 -13.56
N PRO A 103 -2.51 -2.08 -12.37
CA PRO A 103 -3.16 -3.27 -11.83
C PRO A 103 -4.65 -3.06 -11.54
N PHE A 104 -5.08 -1.80 -11.38
CA PHE A 104 -6.47 -1.44 -11.09
C PHE A 104 -7.29 -1.11 -12.34
N ARG A 105 -6.67 -0.88 -13.50
CA ARG A 105 -7.36 -0.58 -14.75
C ARG A 105 -7.85 -1.85 -15.44
N ARG A 106 -8.74 -2.56 -14.76
CA ARG A 106 -9.36 -3.81 -15.23
C ARG A 106 -10.73 -3.96 -14.57
N LYS A 107 -11.53 -4.93 -15.05
CA LYS A 107 -12.75 -5.28 -14.33
C LYS A 107 -12.39 -5.84 -12.96
N ILE A 108 -12.86 -5.17 -11.92
CA ILE A 108 -12.68 -5.55 -10.51
C ILE A 108 -14.06 -5.67 -9.89
N VAL A 109 -14.30 -6.81 -9.26
CA VAL A 109 -15.57 -7.15 -8.61
C VAL A 109 -15.29 -7.37 -7.13
N ALA A 110 -16.12 -6.80 -6.28
CA ALA A 110 -16.06 -7.03 -4.83
C ALA A 110 -16.75 -8.35 -4.45
N GLN A 111 -16.51 -8.81 -3.23
CA GLN A 111 -17.08 -10.06 -2.69
C GLN A 111 -18.61 -10.11 -2.73
N ASP A 112 -19.28 -8.98 -2.64
CA ASP A 112 -20.74 -8.83 -2.74
C ASP A 112 -21.27 -8.84 -4.17
N GLY A 113 -20.39 -9.00 -5.17
CA GLY A 113 -20.72 -8.97 -6.59
C GLY A 113 -20.76 -7.56 -7.21
N THR A 114 -20.52 -6.51 -6.43
CA THR A 114 -20.48 -5.13 -6.93
C THR A 114 -19.27 -4.92 -7.85
N VAL A 115 -19.50 -4.36 -9.03
CA VAL A 115 -18.39 -3.96 -9.93
C VAL A 115 -17.80 -2.65 -9.43
N LYS A 116 -16.60 -2.70 -8.88
CA LYS A 116 -15.86 -1.54 -8.36
C LYS A 116 -15.12 -0.78 -9.46
N ASN A 117 -14.67 -1.50 -10.49
CA ASN A 117 -14.13 -0.91 -11.71
C ASN A 117 -14.52 -1.81 -12.90
N ASP A 118 -14.96 -1.21 -13.98
CA ASP A 118 -15.27 -1.90 -15.23
C ASP A 118 -14.05 -2.02 -16.18
N GLY A 119 -12.93 -1.38 -15.80
CA GLY A 119 -11.69 -1.33 -16.58
C GLY A 119 -11.53 -0.06 -17.43
N SER A 120 -12.52 0.84 -17.42
CA SER A 120 -12.47 2.07 -18.21
C SER A 120 -11.56 3.17 -17.63
N ARG A 121 -11.27 3.09 -16.33
CA ARG A 121 -10.52 4.11 -15.60
C ARG A 121 -9.53 3.53 -14.59
N THR A 122 -8.64 4.36 -14.10
CA THR A 122 -7.76 4.13 -12.94
C THR A 122 -8.46 4.61 -11.66
N PHE A 123 -8.23 3.96 -10.54
CA PHE A 123 -8.63 4.47 -9.23
C PHE A 123 -7.81 5.72 -8.87
N THR A 124 -8.46 6.66 -8.23
CA THR A 124 -7.79 7.80 -7.62
C THR A 124 -7.03 7.38 -6.36
N PRO A 125 -6.00 8.15 -5.93
CA PRO A 125 -5.33 7.89 -4.66
C PRO A 125 -6.28 7.83 -3.46
N ASP A 126 -7.31 8.66 -3.45
CA ASP A 126 -8.31 8.69 -2.38
C ASP A 126 -9.16 7.41 -2.35
N GLU A 127 -9.58 6.90 -3.50
CA GLU A 127 -10.28 5.63 -3.61
C GLU A 127 -9.41 4.44 -3.15
N LEU A 128 -8.11 4.47 -3.42
CA LEU A 128 -7.19 3.43 -2.96
C LEU A 128 -6.94 3.52 -1.45
N LEU A 129 -6.83 4.72 -0.91
CA LEU A 129 -6.62 4.95 0.52
C LEU A 129 -7.82 4.49 1.36
N HIS A 130 -9.04 4.78 0.86
CA HIS A 130 -10.27 4.48 1.59
C HIS A 130 -10.95 3.18 1.11
N MET A 131 -10.17 2.26 0.52
CA MET A 131 -10.70 0.97 0.06
C MET A 131 -11.18 0.13 1.26
N ASP A 132 -12.48 -0.09 1.36
CA ASP A 132 -13.18 -0.78 2.44
C ASP A 132 -13.79 -2.13 2.01
N TRP A 133 -13.34 -2.66 0.89
CA TRP A 133 -13.85 -3.89 0.29
C TRP A 133 -12.71 -4.81 -0.18
N LEU A 134 -13.03 -6.09 -0.30
CA LEU A 134 -12.13 -7.11 -0.85
C LEU A 134 -12.63 -7.58 -2.22
N CYS A 135 -11.70 -8.00 -3.08
CA CYS A 135 -12.05 -8.62 -4.36
C CYS A 135 -12.78 -9.97 -4.16
N ASP A 136 -13.56 -10.35 -5.14
CA ASP A 136 -14.36 -11.58 -5.15
C ASP A 136 -13.52 -12.87 -5.03
N ASN A 137 -12.26 -12.82 -5.41
CA ASN A 137 -11.32 -13.94 -5.31
C ASN A 137 -10.57 -14.00 -3.96
N VAL A 138 -10.83 -13.07 -3.04
CA VAL A 138 -10.20 -13.04 -1.71
C VAL A 138 -11.10 -13.76 -0.72
N ILE A 139 -10.54 -14.68 0.05
CA ILE A 139 -11.22 -15.33 1.17
C ILE A 139 -10.83 -14.60 2.45
N GLY A 140 -11.82 -14.00 3.11
CA GLY A 140 -11.59 -13.22 4.34
C GLY A 140 -12.62 -12.11 4.50
N SER A 141 -12.42 -11.29 5.52
CA SER A 141 -13.22 -10.11 5.79
C SER A 141 -12.34 -8.99 6.34
N ILE A 142 -12.71 -7.76 6.03
CA ILE A 142 -12.14 -6.59 6.69
C ILE A 142 -12.75 -6.51 8.09
N PRO A 143 -11.96 -6.38 9.17
CA PRO A 143 -12.50 -6.24 10.52
C PRO A 143 -13.34 -4.97 10.62
N LYS A 144 -14.45 -5.02 11.34
CA LYS A 144 -15.25 -3.83 11.66
C LYS A 144 -14.51 -2.96 12.67
N PHE A 145 -14.90 -1.69 12.77
CA PHE A 145 -14.24 -0.74 13.67
C PHE A 145 -14.22 -1.20 15.13
N ASP A 146 -15.30 -1.80 15.62
CA ASP A 146 -15.42 -2.35 16.98
C ASP A 146 -14.53 -3.58 17.24
N GLN A 147 -14.06 -4.24 16.18
CA GLN A 147 -13.13 -5.38 16.23
C GLN A 147 -11.65 -4.94 16.25
N ILE A 148 -11.38 -3.66 16.01
CA ILE A 148 -10.02 -3.11 16.05
C ILE A 148 -9.59 -2.92 17.50
N LEU A 149 -8.35 -3.27 17.80
CA LEU A 149 -7.80 -3.08 19.15
C LEU A 149 -7.92 -1.62 19.61
N PRO A 150 -8.35 -1.35 20.84
CA PRO A 150 -8.65 0.02 21.29
C PRO A 150 -7.52 1.02 21.05
N PHE A 151 -6.26 0.62 21.23
CA PHE A 151 -5.12 1.50 21.04
C PHE A 151 -4.90 1.92 19.57
N ALA A 152 -5.46 1.19 18.61
CA ALA A 152 -5.33 1.48 17.19
C ALA A 152 -6.55 2.24 16.63
N GLN A 153 -7.65 2.32 17.39
CA GLN A 153 -8.89 2.94 16.92
C GLN A 153 -8.72 4.44 16.62
N ASP A 154 -7.97 5.16 17.44
CA ASP A 154 -7.75 6.59 17.23
C ASP A 154 -6.97 6.86 15.93
N THR A 155 -5.92 6.09 15.67
CA THR A 155 -5.17 6.18 14.40
C THR A 155 -6.07 5.90 13.19
N VAL A 156 -6.94 4.90 13.28
CA VAL A 156 -7.87 4.53 12.20
C VAL A 156 -8.91 5.64 11.96
N ARG A 157 -9.39 6.30 13.01
CA ARG A 157 -10.26 7.47 12.89
C ARG A 157 -9.57 8.64 12.20
N GLU A 158 -8.33 8.96 12.61
CA GLU A 158 -7.54 10.03 12.00
C GLU A 158 -7.27 9.78 10.50
N LEU A 159 -7.05 8.52 10.11
CA LEU A 159 -6.90 8.12 8.72
C LEU A 159 -8.20 8.21 7.90
N GLY A 160 -9.35 8.41 8.55
CA GLY A 160 -10.65 8.50 7.92
C GLY A 160 -11.17 7.19 7.33
N ILE A 161 -10.62 6.05 7.75
CA ILE A 161 -11.12 4.71 7.45
C ILE A 161 -12.37 4.49 8.33
N TYR A 162 -13.38 3.78 7.81
CA TYR A 162 -14.67 3.54 8.52
C TYR A 162 -15.48 4.81 8.82
N ARG A 163 -15.38 5.84 8.01
CA ARG A 163 -16.14 7.09 8.22
C ARG A 163 -17.64 6.87 8.41
N ASP A 164 -18.20 5.90 7.68
CA ASP A 164 -19.63 5.58 7.71
C ASP A 164 -20.04 4.71 8.91
N GLU A 165 -19.07 4.04 9.55
CA GLU A 165 -19.32 3.15 10.71
C GLU A 165 -19.10 3.85 12.05
N ILE A 166 -18.36 4.96 12.07
CA ILE A 166 -18.05 5.71 13.31
C ILE A 166 -19.17 6.74 13.53
N PRO A 167 -19.94 6.64 14.62
CA PRO A 167 -20.91 7.67 14.96
C PRO A 167 -20.16 9.01 15.08
N MET A 168 -20.59 10.00 14.30
CA MET A 168 -20.13 11.38 14.51
C MET A 168 -20.46 11.73 15.96
N GLU A 169 -19.46 11.82 16.82
CA GLU A 169 -19.66 12.47 18.12
C GLU A 169 -20.17 13.88 17.79
N LYS A 170 -21.40 14.14 18.20
CA LYS A 170 -21.93 15.50 18.15
C LYS A 170 -20.91 16.36 18.90
N GLU A 171 -20.19 17.24 18.18
CA GLU A 171 -19.37 18.24 18.82
C GLU A 171 -20.19 18.82 19.96
N GLY A 172 -19.76 18.47 21.18
CA GLY A 172 -20.49 18.78 22.38
C GLY A 172 -20.59 20.26 22.53
N ALA A 173 -21.81 20.69 22.74
CA ALA A 173 -22.11 21.97 23.32
C ALA A 173 -21.15 22.22 24.51
N LEU A 174 -20.29 23.21 24.36
CA LEU A 174 -19.75 24.02 25.45
C LEU A 174 -20.55 25.29 25.53
#